data_285f03528770e83f2900e34b178d1426
#
_entry.id   285f03528770e83f2900e34b178d1426
#
_cell.length_a   1.000
_cell.length_b   1.000
_cell.length_c   1.000
_cell.angle_alpha   90.00
_cell.angle_beta   90.00
_cell.angle_gamma   90.00
#
_symmetry.space_group_name_H-M   'P 1'
#
loop_
_entity.id
_entity.type
_entity.pdbx_description
1 polymer ?
#
loop_
_entity_poly.entity_id
_entity_poly.type
_entity_poly.pdbx_seq_one_letter_code
_entity_poly.pdbx_strand_id
1 'polypeptide(L)'
;MSKTGYQNILNYRALNVIMDGFTKALLVFLTPLDWVSGVTKTLEGRLVDTLPPDVHDVVVFGCGYRHVNKQIEKRLDAAYELYRQDSTLRFFLSGTEDDAGYSEPQYMRSSLHARGVPTEQMVLDGEGFTTERTVDNYLKMVKNPRCIVATSDYHLRRCVYLFQKNGADAYGFKVERDPDPYRYRYWLRDIAALYQCVWKK
;
A
#
# COMPACT_ATOMS: atom_id res chain seq x y z
N MET A 1 -11.36 19.01 11.13
CA MET A 1 -10.15 18.96 10.27
C MET A 1 -9.68 20.37 9.99
N SER A 2 -8.38 20.63 10.14
CA SER A 2 -7.83 21.95 9.81
C SER A 2 -7.80 22.13 8.29
N LYS A 3 -8.01 23.37 7.81
CA LYS A 3 -7.89 23.76 6.39
C LYS A 3 -6.58 23.29 5.74
N THR A 4 -5.56 23.00 6.53
CA THR A 4 -4.23 22.50 6.12
C THR A 4 -4.26 21.07 5.56
N GLY A 5 -5.13 20.19 6.05
CA GLY A 5 -5.22 18.81 5.53
C GLY A 5 -5.82 18.75 4.14
N TYR A 6 -6.84 19.58 3.87
CA TYR A 6 -7.50 19.66 2.56
C TYR A 6 -6.60 20.30 1.51
N GLN A 7 -5.82 21.32 1.89
CA GLN A 7 -4.85 21.99 1.01
C GLN A 7 -3.74 21.03 0.58
N ASN A 8 -3.28 20.15 1.48
CA ASN A 8 -2.26 19.15 1.16
C ASN A 8 -2.78 18.08 0.19
N ILE A 9 -4.04 17.66 0.31
CA ILE A 9 -4.67 16.70 -0.61
C ILE A 9 -4.87 17.35 -2.01
N LEU A 10 -5.29 18.61 -2.06
CA LEU A 10 -5.42 19.36 -3.31
C LEU A 10 -4.07 19.60 -3.98
N ASN A 11 -3.03 19.93 -3.22
CA ASN A 11 -1.68 20.09 -3.74
C ASN A 11 -1.08 18.75 -4.23
N TYR A 12 -1.36 17.64 -3.54
CA TYR A 12 -0.96 16.30 -4.00
C TYR A 12 -1.69 15.89 -5.29
N ARG A 13 -2.97 16.25 -5.42
CA ARG A 13 -3.75 16.05 -6.67
C ARG A 13 -3.25 16.96 -7.80
N ALA A 14 -2.95 18.21 -7.52
CA ALA A 14 -2.41 19.15 -8.48
C ALA A 14 -1.01 18.74 -8.97
N LEU A 15 -0.12 18.29 -8.10
CA LEU A 15 1.20 17.77 -8.50
C LEU A 15 1.09 16.51 -9.38
N ASN A 16 0.11 15.65 -9.11
CA ASN A 16 -0.15 14.46 -9.93
C ASN A 16 -0.73 14.79 -11.31
N VAL A 17 -1.43 15.91 -11.46
CA VAL A 17 -1.98 16.39 -12.73
C VAL A 17 -0.92 17.14 -13.58
N ILE A 18 0.00 17.84 -12.93
CA ILE A 18 1.03 18.66 -13.58
C ILE A 18 2.20 17.80 -14.11
N MET A 19 2.43 16.61 -13.55
CA MET A 19 3.40 15.67 -14.12
C MET A 19 2.75 14.91 -15.29
N ASP A 20 2.64 15.57 -16.41
CA ASP A 20 2.16 15.01 -17.68
C ASP A 20 2.98 13.77 -18.09
N GLY A 21 2.36 12.86 -18.83
CA GLY A 21 2.92 11.55 -19.19
C GLY A 21 4.34 11.60 -19.78
N PHE A 22 4.72 12.71 -20.41
CA PHE A 22 6.06 12.92 -20.97
C PHE A 22 7.13 13.10 -19.90
N THR A 23 6.87 13.85 -18.82
CA THR A 23 7.79 14.07 -17.71
C THR A 23 8.00 12.78 -16.90
N LYS A 24 6.96 11.97 -16.76
CA LYS A 24 7.02 10.67 -16.09
C LYS A 24 7.84 9.64 -16.88
N ALA A 25 7.70 9.63 -18.20
CA ALA A 25 8.51 8.78 -19.07
C ALA A 25 9.99 9.20 -19.05
N LEU A 26 10.28 10.50 -19.08
CA LEU A 26 11.63 11.03 -19.03
C LEU A 26 12.35 10.69 -17.71
N LEU A 27 11.64 10.75 -16.57
CA LEU A 27 12.19 10.37 -15.27
C LEU A 27 12.59 8.90 -15.21
N VAL A 28 11.84 7.99 -15.86
CA VAL A 28 12.18 6.56 -15.95
C VAL A 28 13.46 6.33 -16.75
N PHE A 29 13.70 7.12 -17.81
CA PHE A 29 14.92 7.03 -18.63
C PHE A 29 16.15 7.69 -17.98
N LEU A 30 15.93 8.64 -17.07
CA LEU A 30 17.01 9.35 -16.36
C LEU A 30 17.36 8.69 -15.02
N THR A 31 16.76 7.55 -14.66
CA THR A 31 17.07 6.83 -13.43
C THR A 31 18.49 6.29 -13.48
N PRO A 32 19.41 6.69 -12.60
CA PRO A 32 20.72 6.09 -12.54
C PRO A 32 20.63 4.57 -12.34
N LEU A 33 21.45 3.81 -13.04
CA LEU A 33 21.48 2.34 -12.94
C LEU A 33 21.65 1.85 -11.50
N ASP A 34 22.43 2.59 -10.71
CA ASP A 34 22.70 2.32 -9.29
C ASP A 34 21.46 2.43 -8.41
N TRP A 35 20.54 3.33 -8.75
CA TRP A 35 19.27 3.46 -8.03
C TRP A 35 18.35 2.28 -8.29
N VAL A 36 18.22 1.87 -9.58
CA VAL A 36 17.43 0.70 -9.95
C VAL A 36 17.98 -0.56 -9.29
N SER A 37 19.30 -0.73 -9.27
CA SER A 37 19.97 -1.85 -8.61
C SER A 37 19.75 -1.86 -7.10
N GLY A 38 19.82 -0.69 -6.43
CA GLY A 38 19.58 -0.55 -5.00
C GLY A 38 18.15 -0.95 -4.60
N VAL A 39 17.15 -0.44 -5.31
CA VAL A 39 15.74 -0.83 -5.07
C VAL A 39 15.51 -2.31 -5.38
N THR A 40 16.04 -2.81 -6.49
CA THR A 40 15.91 -4.22 -6.88
C THR A 40 16.51 -5.13 -5.82
N LYS A 41 17.71 -4.81 -5.32
CA LYS A 41 18.37 -5.56 -4.24
C LYS A 41 17.55 -5.55 -2.93
N THR A 42 16.97 -4.41 -2.56
CA THR A 42 16.10 -4.31 -1.38
C THR A 42 14.86 -5.18 -1.50
N LEU A 43 14.33 -5.36 -2.71
CA LEU A 43 13.12 -6.13 -2.98
C LEU A 43 13.40 -7.60 -3.35
N GLU A 44 14.66 -8.00 -3.45
CA GLU A 44 15.04 -9.36 -3.80
C GLU A 44 14.53 -10.35 -2.74
N GLY A 45 13.81 -11.39 -3.18
CA GLY A 45 13.19 -12.38 -2.29
C GLY A 45 12.04 -11.85 -1.41
N ARG A 46 11.65 -10.57 -1.58
CA ARG A 46 10.59 -9.95 -0.75
C ARG A 46 9.20 -9.99 -1.38
N LEU A 47 9.09 -10.32 -2.65
CA LEU A 47 7.81 -10.51 -3.31
C LEU A 47 7.52 -12.01 -3.39
N VAL A 48 6.52 -12.47 -2.64
CA VAL A 48 6.26 -13.88 -2.36
C VAL A 48 4.85 -14.29 -2.79
N ASP A 49 4.67 -15.58 -3.04
CA ASP A 49 3.38 -16.17 -3.41
C ASP A 49 2.74 -16.95 -2.23
N THR A 50 3.48 -17.10 -1.14
CA THR A 50 3.04 -17.79 0.08
C THR A 50 3.44 -16.99 1.31
N LEU A 51 2.74 -17.21 2.42
CA LEU A 51 3.04 -16.57 3.70
C LEU A 51 4.44 -17.01 4.19
N PRO A 52 5.37 -16.07 4.41
CA PRO A 52 6.67 -16.42 5.01
C PRO A 52 6.51 -16.86 6.49
N PRO A 53 7.41 -17.71 7.00
CA PRO A 53 7.39 -18.09 8.40
C PRO A 53 7.59 -16.87 9.30
N ASP A 54 7.02 -16.93 10.51
CA ASP A 54 7.11 -15.88 11.55
C ASP A 54 6.55 -14.48 11.12
N VAL A 55 5.74 -14.42 10.07
CA VAL A 55 4.95 -13.25 9.71
C VAL A 55 3.55 -13.42 10.28
N HIS A 56 3.14 -12.50 11.15
CA HIS A 56 1.83 -12.55 11.81
C HIS A 56 0.95 -11.34 11.51
N ASP A 57 1.47 -10.33 10.82
CA ASP A 57 0.77 -9.10 10.47
C ASP A 57 0.58 -8.96 8.96
N VAL A 58 -0.65 -8.72 8.54
CA VAL A 58 -1.02 -8.36 7.17
C VAL A 58 -1.37 -6.89 7.12
N VAL A 59 -0.69 -6.11 6.31
CA VAL A 59 -1.01 -4.70 6.08
C VAL A 59 -1.77 -4.55 4.78
N VAL A 60 -3.02 -4.09 4.86
CA VAL A 60 -3.89 -3.85 3.71
C VAL A 60 -4.03 -2.36 3.47
N PHE A 61 -3.70 -1.92 2.26
CA PHE A 61 -3.80 -0.51 1.88
C PHE A 61 -5.14 -0.19 1.22
N GLY A 62 -5.76 0.91 1.62
CA GLY A 62 -6.89 1.51 0.92
C GLY A 62 -6.51 2.10 -0.45
N CYS A 63 -7.51 2.42 -1.24
CA CYS A 63 -7.34 2.95 -2.60
C CYS A 63 -7.50 4.47 -2.70
N GLY A 64 -8.01 5.13 -1.66
CA GLY A 64 -8.34 6.55 -1.65
C GLY A 64 -9.58 6.92 -2.48
N TYR A 65 -10.48 5.98 -2.74
CA TYR A 65 -11.73 6.19 -3.48
C TYR A 65 -12.92 6.11 -2.54
N ARG A 66 -13.91 6.99 -2.75
CA ARG A 66 -15.13 7.09 -1.96
C ARG A 66 -16.13 5.96 -2.18
N HIS A 67 -15.86 5.02 -3.07
CA HIS A 67 -16.78 3.92 -3.39
C HIS A 67 -16.03 2.61 -3.51
N VAL A 68 -16.73 1.54 -3.17
CA VAL A 68 -16.27 0.18 -3.43
C VAL A 68 -15.90 0.06 -4.90
N ASN A 69 -14.68 -0.34 -5.15
CA ASN A 69 -14.18 -0.57 -6.49
C ASN A 69 -13.45 -1.92 -6.59
N LYS A 70 -13.29 -2.39 -7.82
CA LYS A 70 -12.63 -3.67 -8.07
C LYS A 70 -11.20 -3.77 -7.49
N GLN A 71 -10.53 -2.63 -7.28
CA GLN A 71 -9.16 -2.64 -6.75
C GLN A 71 -9.13 -2.97 -5.26
N ILE A 72 -10.06 -2.42 -4.46
CA ILE A 72 -10.11 -2.73 -3.03
C ILE A 72 -10.51 -4.18 -2.82
N GLU A 73 -11.45 -4.69 -3.62
CA GLU A 73 -11.86 -6.10 -3.53
C GLU A 73 -10.69 -7.05 -3.79
N LYS A 74 -9.87 -6.82 -4.82
CA LYS A 74 -8.67 -7.63 -5.09
C LYS A 74 -7.65 -7.61 -3.95
N ARG A 75 -7.52 -6.47 -3.26
CA ARG A 75 -6.65 -6.37 -2.07
C ARG A 75 -7.20 -7.19 -0.91
N LEU A 76 -8.53 -7.18 -0.75
CA LEU A 76 -9.21 -7.98 0.25
C LEU A 76 -9.20 -9.48 -0.09
N ASP A 77 -9.27 -9.83 -1.38
CA ASP A 77 -9.09 -11.22 -1.83
C ASP A 77 -7.69 -11.73 -1.47
N ALA A 78 -6.65 -10.93 -1.73
CA ALA A 78 -5.28 -11.25 -1.36
C ALA A 78 -5.10 -11.38 0.17
N ALA A 79 -5.69 -10.47 0.93
CA ALA A 79 -5.66 -10.52 2.40
C ALA A 79 -6.38 -11.76 2.94
N TYR A 80 -7.52 -12.13 2.35
CA TYR A 80 -8.26 -13.32 2.73
C TYR A 80 -7.52 -14.61 2.34
N GLU A 81 -6.82 -14.63 1.20
CA GLU A 81 -5.99 -15.78 0.83
C GLU A 81 -4.85 -16.01 1.83
N LEU A 82 -4.24 -14.95 2.38
CA LEU A 82 -3.28 -15.05 3.46
C LEU A 82 -3.94 -15.60 4.74
N TYR A 83 -5.14 -15.15 5.10
CA TYR A 83 -5.90 -15.68 6.23
C TYR A 83 -6.19 -17.18 6.10
N ARG A 84 -6.44 -17.65 4.90
CA ARG A 84 -6.63 -19.08 4.64
C ARG A 84 -5.37 -19.92 4.85
N GLN A 85 -4.18 -19.32 4.69
CA GLN A 85 -2.89 -19.97 4.95
C GLN A 85 -2.60 -20.01 6.46
N ASP A 86 -2.97 -18.94 7.21
CA ASP A 86 -2.86 -18.88 8.66
C ASP A 86 -4.00 -18.03 9.24
N SER A 87 -4.94 -18.70 9.91
CA SER A 87 -6.09 -18.05 10.55
C SER A 87 -5.77 -17.25 11.82
N THR A 88 -4.51 -17.25 12.27
CA THR A 88 -4.07 -16.47 13.44
C THR A 88 -3.54 -15.08 13.07
N LEU A 89 -3.47 -14.74 11.78
CA LEU A 89 -2.97 -13.47 11.29
C LEU A 89 -3.76 -12.27 11.82
N ARG A 90 -3.05 -11.19 12.10
CA ARG A 90 -3.62 -9.89 12.45
C ARG A 90 -3.61 -8.98 11.23
N PHE A 91 -4.61 -8.14 11.09
CA PHE A 91 -4.78 -7.27 9.94
C PHE A 91 -4.69 -5.80 10.37
N PHE A 92 -3.80 -5.06 9.75
CA PHE A 92 -3.75 -3.60 9.82
C PHE A 92 -4.39 -3.02 8.56
N LEU A 93 -5.60 -2.49 8.69
CA LEU A 93 -6.43 -2.00 7.59
C LEU A 93 -6.28 -0.48 7.52
N SER A 94 -5.48 0.01 6.58
CA SER A 94 -5.16 1.43 6.47
C SER A 94 -5.81 2.05 5.23
N GLY A 95 -6.44 3.17 5.43
CA GLY A 95 -7.13 3.91 4.37
C GLY A 95 -7.53 5.30 4.83
N THR A 96 -8.48 5.91 4.13
CA THR A 96 -8.98 7.24 4.43
C THR A 96 -10.38 7.20 5.02
N GLU A 97 -10.65 8.16 5.89
CA GLU A 97 -12.00 8.50 6.33
C GLU A 97 -12.35 9.88 5.80
N ASP A 98 -13.57 10.07 5.34
CA ASP A 98 -14.03 11.35 4.84
C ASP A 98 -15.07 12.01 5.76
N ASP A 99 -15.27 13.32 5.59
CA ASP A 99 -16.21 14.10 6.40
C ASP A 99 -17.69 13.70 6.15
N ALA A 100 -17.97 12.92 5.12
CA ALA A 100 -19.30 12.38 4.80
C ALA A 100 -19.59 11.05 5.50
N GLY A 101 -18.68 10.54 6.32
CA GLY A 101 -18.84 9.32 7.10
C GLY A 101 -18.44 8.05 6.37
N TYR A 102 -17.79 8.13 5.20
CA TYR A 102 -17.22 6.96 4.55
C TYR A 102 -15.82 6.66 5.11
N SER A 103 -15.61 5.42 5.53
CA SER A 103 -14.33 4.93 6.03
C SER A 103 -13.90 3.70 5.26
N GLU A 104 -12.79 3.79 4.52
CA GLU A 104 -12.20 2.62 3.83
C GLU A 104 -11.81 1.51 4.82
N PRO A 105 -11.17 1.79 5.97
CA PRO A 105 -10.85 0.75 6.95
C PRO A 105 -12.10 0.02 7.48
N GLN A 106 -13.19 0.75 7.73
CA GLN A 106 -14.46 0.13 8.16
C GLN A 106 -15.05 -0.77 7.06
N TYR A 107 -14.99 -0.32 5.81
CA TYR A 107 -15.42 -1.14 4.68
C TYR A 107 -14.58 -2.42 4.58
N MET A 108 -13.25 -2.30 4.65
CA MET A 108 -12.34 -3.45 4.60
C MET A 108 -12.62 -4.43 5.74
N ARG A 109 -12.83 -3.94 6.96
CA ARG A 109 -13.20 -4.76 8.12
C ARG A 109 -14.49 -5.52 7.90
N SER A 110 -15.53 -4.83 7.45
CA SER A 110 -16.85 -5.45 7.20
C SER A 110 -16.77 -6.54 6.13
N SER A 111 -16.01 -6.28 5.05
CA SER A 111 -15.82 -7.25 3.96
C SER A 111 -15.03 -8.49 4.41
N LEU A 112 -13.95 -8.33 5.17
CA LEU A 112 -13.17 -9.46 5.71
C LEU A 112 -13.96 -10.22 6.76
N HIS A 113 -14.72 -9.53 7.61
CA HIS A 113 -15.58 -10.17 8.61
C HIS A 113 -16.67 -11.02 7.95
N ALA A 114 -17.30 -10.53 6.89
CA ALA A 114 -18.28 -11.30 6.10
C ALA A 114 -17.68 -12.58 5.47
N ARG A 115 -16.35 -12.62 5.29
CA ARG A 115 -15.60 -13.78 4.82
C ARG A 115 -15.12 -14.70 5.96
N GLY A 116 -15.42 -14.37 7.23
CA GLY A 116 -15.11 -15.18 8.41
C GLY A 116 -13.86 -14.78 9.19
N VAL A 117 -13.22 -13.65 8.86
CA VAL A 117 -12.11 -13.11 9.65
C VAL A 117 -12.66 -12.47 10.93
N PRO A 118 -12.17 -12.83 12.14
CA PRO A 118 -12.62 -12.22 13.39
C PRO A 118 -12.26 -10.73 13.48
N THR A 119 -13.18 -9.91 13.98
CA THR A 119 -12.97 -8.45 14.12
C THR A 119 -11.85 -8.11 15.08
N GLU A 120 -11.59 -8.95 16.08
CA GLU A 120 -10.53 -8.82 17.10
C GLU A 120 -9.13 -8.91 16.50
N GLN A 121 -9.00 -9.51 15.31
CA GLN A 121 -7.75 -9.60 14.58
C GLN A 121 -7.50 -8.38 13.66
N MET A 122 -8.41 -7.40 13.64
CA MET A 122 -8.37 -6.27 12.73
C MET A 122 -8.17 -4.93 13.47
N VAL A 123 -7.10 -4.23 13.13
CA VAL A 123 -6.82 -2.87 13.58
C VAL A 123 -7.10 -1.91 12.43
N LEU A 124 -7.82 -0.83 12.72
CA LEU A 124 -8.21 0.16 11.72
C LEU A 124 -7.33 1.42 11.83
N ASP A 125 -6.85 1.87 10.68
CA ASP A 125 -6.13 3.14 10.52
C ASP A 125 -6.85 4.02 9.50
N GLY A 126 -7.64 4.99 9.99
CA GLY A 126 -8.37 5.97 9.17
C GLY A 126 -7.50 7.16 8.74
N GLU A 127 -6.25 7.23 9.17
CA GLU A 127 -5.33 8.31 8.86
C GLU A 127 -4.29 7.93 7.78
N GLY A 128 -4.49 6.84 7.07
CA GLY A 128 -3.63 6.34 6.00
C GLY A 128 -3.71 7.13 4.69
N PHE A 129 -3.65 8.47 4.76
CA PHE A 129 -3.79 9.38 3.60
C PHE A 129 -2.68 9.23 2.56
N THR A 130 -1.52 8.74 2.95
CA THR A 130 -0.38 8.45 2.07
C THR A 130 0.25 7.12 2.46
N THR A 131 1.01 6.53 1.54
CA THR A 131 1.73 5.27 1.82
C THR A 131 2.73 5.43 2.96
N GLU A 132 3.44 6.55 3.02
CA GLU A 132 4.37 6.87 4.11
C GLU A 132 3.65 6.94 5.45
N ARG A 133 2.46 7.56 5.49
CA ARG A 133 1.66 7.67 6.70
C ARG A 133 1.19 6.32 7.21
N THR A 134 0.74 5.44 6.31
CA THR A 134 0.39 4.05 6.66
C THR A 134 1.58 3.31 7.28
N VAL A 135 2.77 3.45 6.67
CA VAL A 135 4.00 2.84 7.21
C VAL A 135 4.31 3.39 8.61
N ASP A 136 4.30 4.72 8.78
CA ASP A 136 4.57 5.36 10.07
C ASP A 136 3.57 4.94 11.15
N ASN A 137 2.27 4.86 10.80
CA ASN A 137 1.22 4.47 11.74
C ASN A 137 1.39 3.01 12.19
N TYR A 138 1.67 2.10 11.25
CA TYR A 138 1.94 0.70 11.57
C TYR A 138 3.17 0.57 12.48
N LEU A 139 4.28 1.23 12.15
CA LEU A 139 5.54 1.14 12.92
C LEU A 139 5.42 1.67 14.34
N LYS A 140 4.55 2.65 14.59
CA LYS A 140 4.27 3.13 15.96
C LYS A 140 3.56 2.10 16.82
N MET A 141 2.84 1.15 16.23
CA MET A 141 2.04 0.16 16.93
C MET A 141 2.80 -1.13 17.23
N VAL A 142 3.85 -1.43 16.47
CA VAL A 142 4.52 -2.74 16.50
C VAL A 142 6.01 -2.59 16.86
N LYS A 143 6.45 -3.26 17.94
CA LYS A 143 7.84 -3.17 18.42
C LYS A 143 8.86 -3.83 17.48
N ASN A 144 8.52 -5.00 16.92
CA ASN A 144 9.36 -5.74 15.99
C ASN A 144 8.57 -5.88 14.67
N PRO A 145 8.60 -4.87 13.81
CA PRO A 145 7.71 -4.82 12.66
C PRO A 145 8.14 -5.84 11.61
N ARG A 146 7.38 -6.93 11.52
CA ARG A 146 7.47 -7.94 10.48
C ARG A 146 6.09 -8.17 9.89
N CYS A 147 5.92 -7.89 8.61
CA CYS A 147 4.60 -7.92 7.99
C CYS A 147 4.63 -8.39 6.54
N ILE A 148 3.45 -8.77 6.05
CA ILE A 148 3.19 -8.98 4.65
C ILE A 148 2.17 -7.96 4.15
N VAL A 149 2.47 -7.34 3.02
CA VAL A 149 1.65 -6.29 2.41
C VAL A 149 0.72 -6.89 1.38
N ALA A 150 -0.57 -6.62 1.51
CA ALA A 150 -1.61 -6.94 0.53
C ALA A 150 -2.12 -5.66 -0.13
N THR A 151 -1.72 -5.45 -1.39
CA THR A 151 -2.12 -4.28 -2.19
C THR A 151 -2.05 -4.59 -3.68
N SER A 152 -2.43 -3.65 -4.55
CA SER A 152 -2.37 -3.83 -6.00
C SER A 152 -0.94 -4.09 -6.50
N ASP A 153 -0.78 -4.89 -7.54
CA ASP A 153 0.50 -5.31 -8.11
C ASP A 153 1.45 -4.15 -8.45
N TYR A 154 0.92 -3.07 -9.00
CA TYR A 154 1.68 -1.87 -9.35
C TYR A 154 2.15 -1.07 -8.12
N HIS A 155 1.44 -1.17 -6.99
CA HIS A 155 1.73 -0.45 -5.75
C HIS A 155 2.64 -1.23 -4.79
N LEU A 156 2.67 -2.55 -4.92
CA LEU A 156 3.29 -3.47 -3.98
C LEU A 156 4.78 -3.17 -3.74
N ARG A 157 5.54 -2.93 -4.81
CA ARG A 157 6.98 -2.65 -4.73
C ARG A 157 7.29 -1.42 -3.88
N ARG A 158 6.52 -0.34 -4.06
CA ARG A 158 6.71 0.90 -3.30
C ARG A 158 6.38 0.71 -1.83
N CYS A 159 5.31 0.00 -1.51
CA CYS A 159 4.94 -0.31 -0.14
C CYS A 159 6.03 -1.11 0.56
N VAL A 160 6.47 -2.23 -0.01
CA VAL A 160 7.53 -3.07 0.58
C VAL A 160 8.83 -2.27 0.76
N TYR A 161 9.23 -1.49 -0.26
CA TYR A 161 10.42 -0.65 -0.16
C TYR A 161 10.35 0.35 1.00
N LEU A 162 9.20 1.03 1.17
CA LEU A 162 9.02 2.00 2.26
C LEU A 162 9.07 1.34 3.64
N PHE A 163 8.46 0.18 3.82
CA PHE A 163 8.56 -0.59 5.05
C PHE A 163 10.01 -0.96 5.35
N GLN A 164 10.74 -1.52 4.39
CA GLN A 164 12.14 -1.91 4.52
C GLN A 164 13.04 -0.70 4.83
N LYS A 165 12.85 0.42 4.12
CA LYS A 165 13.59 1.67 4.35
C LYS A 165 13.41 2.20 5.78
N ASN A 166 12.24 1.98 6.37
CA ASN A 166 11.91 2.43 7.73
C ASN A 166 12.12 1.33 8.80
N GLY A 167 12.85 0.27 8.49
CA GLY A 167 13.33 -0.72 9.45
C GLY A 167 12.37 -1.88 9.72
N ALA A 168 11.31 -2.05 8.93
CA ALA A 168 10.45 -3.22 9.01
C ALA A 168 10.97 -4.38 8.15
N ASP A 169 10.83 -5.62 8.62
CA ASP A 169 11.02 -6.81 7.81
C ASP A 169 9.73 -7.11 7.04
N ALA A 170 9.58 -6.49 5.87
CA ALA A 170 8.35 -6.54 5.09
C ALA A 170 8.47 -7.41 3.84
N TYR A 171 7.39 -8.10 3.56
CA TYR A 171 7.16 -8.89 2.35
C TYR A 171 5.97 -8.35 1.58
N GLY A 172 5.91 -8.63 0.29
CA GLY A 172 4.77 -8.29 -0.55
C GLY A 172 4.11 -9.56 -1.07
N PHE A 173 2.82 -9.73 -0.81
CA PHE A 173 2.06 -10.84 -1.37
C PHE A 173 1.73 -10.55 -2.82
N LYS A 174 2.17 -11.43 -3.72
CA LYS A 174 1.90 -11.29 -5.15
C LYS A 174 0.43 -11.56 -5.42
N VAL A 175 -0.26 -10.55 -5.90
CA VAL A 175 -1.64 -10.64 -6.38
C VAL A 175 -1.67 -10.79 -7.90
N GLU A 176 -2.76 -11.33 -8.41
CA GLU A 176 -2.97 -11.38 -9.85
C GLU A 176 -2.87 -9.99 -10.48
N ARG A 177 -2.28 -9.97 -11.67
CA ARG A 177 -2.12 -8.75 -12.44
C ARG A 177 -3.47 -8.11 -12.74
N ASP A 178 -3.61 -6.82 -12.44
CA ASP A 178 -4.82 -6.08 -12.76
C ASP A 178 -5.05 -6.05 -14.28
N PRO A 179 -6.18 -6.57 -14.78
CA PRO A 179 -6.50 -6.56 -16.21
C PRO A 179 -6.92 -5.18 -16.72
N ASP A 180 -7.03 -4.14 -15.86
CA ASP A 180 -7.38 -2.79 -16.26
C ASP A 180 -6.43 -2.29 -17.38
N PRO A 181 -6.94 -1.92 -18.56
CA PRO A 181 -6.13 -1.42 -19.67
C PRO A 181 -5.39 -0.12 -19.31
N TYR A 182 -5.86 0.63 -18.30
CA TYR A 182 -5.22 1.86 -17.82
C TYR A 182 -4.21 1.62 -16.69
N ARG A 183 -3.96 0.35 -16.30
CA ARG A 183 -3.01 0.03 -15.21
C ARG A 183 -1.60 0.60 -15.44
N TYR A 184 -1.17 0.80 -16.70
CA TYR A 184 0.12 1.41 -17.01
C TYR A 184 0.25 2.83 -16.43
N ARG A 185 -0.86 3.58 -16.29
CA ARG A 185 -0.89 4.92 -15.67
C ARG A 185 -0.60 4.81 -14.17
N TYR A 186 -1.19 3.83 -13.50
CA TYR A 186 -0.93 3.58 -12.07
C TYR A 186 0.51 3.11 -11.87
N TRP A 187 1.00 2.23 -12.73
CA TRP A 187 2.37 1.76 -12.70
C TRP A 187 3.39 2.88 -12.89
N LEU A 188 3.23 3.76 -13.88
CA LEU A 188 4.08 4.92 -14.09
C LEU A 188 4.06 5.89 -12.91
N ARG A 189 2.88 6.15 -12.36
CA ARG A 189 2.73 6.98 -11.16
C ARG A 189 3.48 6.39 -9.96
N ASP A 190 3.38 5.08 -9.74
CA ASP A 190 4.03 4.41 -8.63
C ASP A 190 5.56 4.35 -8.79
N ILE A 191 6.08 4.21 -10.01
CA ILE A 191 7.51 4.35 -10.28
C ILE A 191 7.99 5.76 -9.93
N ALA A 192 7.29 6.79 -10.37
CA ALA A 192 7.64 8.18 -10.04
C ALA A 192 7.59 8.44 -8.53
N ALA A 193 6.59 7.90 -7.84
CA ALA A 193 6.46 8.01 -6.39
C ALA A 193 7.56 7.22 -5.65
N LEU A 194 7.93 6.04 -6.13
CA LEU A 194 9.04 5.26 -5.58
C LEU A 194 10.37 6.03 -5.73
N TYR A 195 10.59 6.66 -6.88
CA TYR A 195 11.74 7.54 -7.10
C TYR A 195 11.81 8.66 -6.05
N GLN A 196 10.69 9.35 -5.81
CA GLN A 196 10.62 10.39 -4.77
C GLN A 196 10.92 9.84 -3.37
N CYS A 197 10.46 8.63 -3.03
CA CYS A 197 10.73 7.99 -1.74
C CYS A 197 12.22 7.69 -1.53
N VAL A 198 12.96 7.39 -2.59
CA VAL A 198 14.41 7.11 -2.50
C VAL A 198 15.22 8.39 -2.32
N TRP A 199 14.84 9.49 -3.00
CA TRP A 199 15.57 10.76 -2.96
C TRP A 199 15.21 11.66 -1.78
N LYS A 200 14.08 11.46 -1.13
CA LYS A 200 13.79 12.11 0.15
C LYS A 200 14.66 11.46 1.24
N LYS A 201 15.67 12.19 1.66
CA LYS A 201 16.44 11.89 2.88
C LYS A 201 15.61 12.12 4.13
#